data_777e73c963bcca7ff2ff92bf33f1cac5
#
_entry.id   777e73c963bcca7ff2ff92bf33f1cac5
#
_cell.length_a   1.000
_cell.length_b   1.000
_cell.length_c   1.000
_cell.angle_alpha   90.00
_cell.angle_beta   90.00
_cell.angle_gamma   90.00
#
_symmetry.space_group_name_H-M   'P 1'
#
loop_
_entity.id
_entity.type
_entity.pdbx_description
1 polymer ?
#
loop_
_entity_poly.entity_id
_entity_poly.type
_entity_poly.pdbx_seq_one_letter_code
_entity_poly.pdbx_strand_id
1 'polypeptide(L)'
;MKNNIVGLTLALLIVLAMSRTYPLYKQCDPAWKDQQLGTSSNTICSAGCLMSSASMALKGTGHDFNPSSLNAWLKSHGGYVSGDLFVWSAINSLGLNFQGKFANSQIKAKLDQGYVVICNVHNGGHWVLAYGYNGDNILVNDPGYSTTSYTLSQIVEGQNGVYSVTSSPRNPFSFAKTLAYLQNSK
;
A
#
# COMPACT_ATOMS: atom_id res chain seq x y z
N MET A 1 -21.60 40.17 -42.37
CA MET A 1 -20.75 38.97 -42.12
C MET A 1 -20.52 38.88 -40.61
N LYS A 2 -21.17 37.91 -39.92
CA LYS A 2 -21.02 37.71 -38.48
C LYS A 2 -20.07 36.56 -38.26
N ASN A 3 -18.89 36.84 -37.73
CA ASN A 3 -17.91 35.79 -37.37
C ASN A 3 -18.31 35.19 -36.01
N ASN A 4 -18.79 33.97 -36.03
CA ASN A 4 -18.98 33.16 -34.83
C ASN A 4 -17.64 32.54 -34.45
N ILE A 5 -16.99 33.08 -33.42
CA ILE A 5 -15.85 32.45 -32.73
C ILE A 5 -16.43 31.45 -31.76
N VAL A 6 -16.38 30.18 -32.14
CA VAL A 6 -16.68 29.06 -31.20
C VAL A 6 -15.45 28.92 -30.31
N GLY A 7 -15.56 29.38 -29.09
CA GLY A 7 -14.54 29.19 -28.06
C GLY A 7 -14.49 27.75 -27.62
N LEU A 8 -13.46 27.03 -28.03
CA LEU A 8 -13.14 25.68 -27.58
C LEU A 8 -12.53 25.78 -26.16
N THR A 9 -13.34 25.65 -25.12
CA THR A 9 -12.86 25.52 -23.74
C THR A 9 -12.25 24.13 -23.56
N LEU A 10 -10.92 24.04 -23.65
CA LEU A 10 -10.17 22.84 -23.30
C LEU A 10 -10.23 22.68 -21.78
N ALA A 11 -11.11 21.82 -21.29
CA ALA A 11 -11.14 21.44 -19.89
C ALA A 11 -9.91 20.58 -19.59
N LEU A 12 -8.88 21.18 -19.03
CA LEU A 12 -7.70 20.49 -18.53
C LEU A 12 -8.11 19.69 -17.27
N LEU A 13 -8.40 18.40 -17.43
CA LEU A 13 -8.57 17.48 -16.30
C LEU A 13 -7.20 17.29 -15.63
N ILE A 14 -6.92 18.07 -14.60
CA ILE A 14 -5.79 17.81 -13.72
C ILE A 14 -6.18 16.61 -12.86
N VAL A 15 -5.74 15.42 -13.24
CA VAL A 15 -5.75 14.25 -12.37
C VAL A 15 -4.67 14.47 -11.33
N LEU A 16 -5.04 15.06 -10.20
CA LEU A 16 -4.20 15.08 -9.02
C LEU A 16 -4.06 13.62 -8.55
N ALA A 17 -2.96 12.99 -8.90
CA ALA A 17 -2.55 11.75 -8.27
C ALA A 17 -2.40 12.05 -6.78
N MET A 18 -3.38 11.64 -5.97
CA MET A 18 -3.28 11.77 -4.51
C MET A 18 -2.21 10.78 -4.05
N SER A 19 -1.02 11.30 -3.79
CA SER A 19 0.04 10.54 -3.13
C SER A 19 -0.51 10.04 -1.79
N ARG A 20 -0.61 8.71 -1.65
CA ARG A 20 -1.00 8.11 -0.37
C ARG A 20 0.17 8.21 0.59
N THR A 21 -0.12 8.64 1.80
CA THR A 21 0.85 8.62 2.89
C THR A 21 0.66 7.34 3.69
N TYR A 22 1.72 6.55 3.79
CA TYR A 22 1.73 5.32 4.58
C TYR A 22 2.51 5.55 5.88
N PRO A 23 2.00 5.15 7.04
CA PRO A 23 2.79 5.16 8.27
C PRO A 23 3.94 4.16 8.15
N LEU A 24 5.01 4.38 8.91
CA LEU A 24 6.06 3.37 9.09
C LEU A 24 5.79 2.61 10.38
N TYR A 25 5.44 1.32 10.26
CA TYR A 25 5.30 0.40 11.38
C TYR A 25 6.50 -0.56 11.42
N LYS A 26 7.27 -0.51 12.50
CA LYS A 26 8.36 -1.45 12.73
C LYS A 26 7.81 -2.74 13.31
N GLN A 27 8.19 -3.90 12.72
CA GLN A 27 7.75 -5.21 13.23
C GLN A 27 8.23 -5.49 14.66
N CYS A 28 9.37 -4.89 15.06
CA CYS A 28 9.92 -5.03 16.40
C CYS A 28 9.54 -3.87 17.35
N ASP A 29 8.46 -3.12 17.06
CA ASP A 29 7.94 -2.10 17.96
C ASP A 29 7.48 -2.73 19.29
N PRO A 30 7.85 -2.15 20.46
CA PRO A 30 7.46 -2.66 21.76
C PRO A 30 5.97 -2.94 21.96
N ALA A 31 5.09 -2.24 21.22
CA ALA A 31 3.64 -2.40 21.33
C ALA A 31 3.12 -3.77 20.83
N TRP A 32 3.87 -4.46 19.94
CA TRP A 32 3.43 -5.73 19.36
C TRP A 32 4.52 -6.76 19.11
N LYS A 33 5.80 -6.42 19.30
CA LYS A 33 6.95 -7.25 18.92
C LYS A 33 6.88 -8.70 19.39
N ASP A 34 6.41 -8.91 20.62
CA ASP A 34 6.39 -10.20 21.30
C ASP A 34 5.09 -10.99 21.08
N GLN A 35 4.13 -10.43 20.34
CA GLN A 35 2.89 -11.14 20.01
C GLN A 35 3.16 -12.28 19.04
N GLN A 36 2.55 -13.43 19.32
CA GLN A 36 2.58 -14.60 18.46
C GLN A 36 2.02 -14.28 17.07
N LEU A 37 2.80 -14.54 16.03
CA LEU A 37 2.37 -14.37 14.63
C LEU A 37 1.56 -15.59 14.16
N GLY A 38 0.33 -15.36 13.77
CA GLY A 38 -0.56 -16.47 13.39
C GLY A 38 -0.72 -17.48 14.54
N THR A 39 -0.47 -18.75 14.24
CA THR A 39 -0.48 -19.87 15.21
C THR A 39 0.90 -20.54 15.32
N SER A 40 1.94 -19.96 14.74
CA SER A 40 3.32 -20.47 14.82
C SER A 40 3.99 -20.12 16.14
N SER A 41 5.21 -20.59 16.35
CA SER A 41 6.06 -20.16 17.47
C SER A 41 6.75 -18.81 17.22
N ASN A 42 6.64 -18.27 16.00
CA ASN A 42 7.22 -16.98 15.65
C ASN A 42 6.44 -15.81 16.26
N THR A 43 7.14 -14.70 16.47
CA THR A 43 6.54 -13.43 16.89
C THR A 43 6.43 -12.46 15.72
N ILE A 44 5.68 -11.37 15.91
CA ILE A 44 5.62 -10.28 14.91
C ILE A 44 7.03 -9.75 14.62
N CYS A 45 7.88 -9.61 15.65
CA CYS A 45 9.26 -9.17 15.47
C CYS A 45 10.08 -10.15 14.62
N SER A 46 9.95 -11.45 14.85
CA SER A 46 10.81 -12.44 14.20
C SER A 46 10.44 -12.75 12.75
N ALA A 47 9.13 -12.69 12.38
CA ALA A 47 8.65 -13.11 11.05
C ALA A 47 7.52 -12.23 10.47
N GLY A 48 7.16 -11.13 11.10
CA GLY A 48 5.99 -10.32 10.75
C GLY A 48 6.19 -9.27 9.66
N CYS A 49 7.26 -9.30 8.85
CA CYS A 49 7.56 -8.25 7.87
C CYS A 49 6.44 -8.06 6.83
N LEU A 50 5.92 -9.14 6.24
CA LEU A 50 4.83 -9.06 5.26
C LEU A 50 3.53 -8.54 5.88
N MET A 51 3.15 -9.06 7.04
CA MET A 51 1.96 -8.62 7.76
C MET A 51 2.07 -7.15 8.20
N SER A 52 3.24 -6.70 8.66
CA SER A 52 3.48 -5.29 9.00
C SER A 52 3.42 -4.39 7.76
N SER A 53 3.95 -4.83 6.62
CA SER A 53 3.83 -4.12 5.33
C SER A 53 2.36 -4.01 4.89
N ALA A 54 1.58 -5.08 5.04
CA ALA A 54 0.15 -5.07 4.74
C ALA A 54 -0.65 -4.13 5.69
N SER A 55 -0.28 -4.06 6.98
CA SER A 55 -0.93 -3.14 7.92
C SER A 55 -0.66 -1.67 7.58
N MET A 56 0.58 -1.34 7.17
CA MET A 56 0.92 -0.01 6.65
C MET A 56 0.10 0.35 5.41
N ALA A 57 -0.06 -0.61 4.49
CA ALA A 57 -0.86 -0.44 3.29
C ALA A 57 -2.34 -0.20 3.60
N LEU A 58 -2.93 -0.98 4.49
CA LEU A 58 -4.31 -0.80 4.95
C LEU A 58 -4.50 0.57 5.60
N LYS A 59 -3.62 0.98 6.50
CA LYS A 59 -3.69 2.29 7.15
C LYS A 59 -3.61 3.44 6.15
N GLY A 60 -2.69 3.38 5.19
CA GLY A 60 -2.55 4.38 4.13
C GLY A 60 -3.70 4.42 3.12
N THR A 61 -4.54 3.37 3.08
CA THR A 61 -5.75 3.32 2.25
C THR A 61 -7.04 3.60 3.03
N GLY A 62 -6.93 4.02 4.29
CA GLY A 62 -8.06 4.50 5.10
C GLY A 62 -8.64 3.46 6.08
N HIS A 63 -7.99 2.31 6.25
CA HIS A 63 -8.41 1.27 7.18
C HIS A 63 -7.55 1.31 8.45
N ASP A 64 -8.18 1.39 9.62
CA ASP A 64 -7.46 1.60 10.88
C ASP A 64 -6.88 0.31 11.46
N PHE A 65 -5.82 -0.19 10.79
CA PHE A 65 -5.04 -1.33 11.25
C PHE A 65 -3.60 -0.93 11.59
N ASN A 66 -3.08 -1.54 12.66
CA ASN A 66 -1.66 -1.63 12.98
C ASN A 66 -1.22 -3.10 13.00
N PRO A 67 0.06 -3.45 13.17
CA PRO A 67 0.49 -4.84 13.18
C PRO A 67 -0.22 -5.72 14.20
N SER A 68 -0.51 -5.22 15.41
CA SER A 68 -1.23 -5.96 16.43
C SER A 68 -2.68 -6.28 16.02
N SER A 69 -3.43 -5.26 15.61
CA SER A 69 -4.84 -5.43 15.26
C SER A 69 -5.02 -6.23 13.96
N LEU A 70 -4.13 -6.07 12.98
CA LEU A 70 -4.18 -6.87 11.75
C LEU A 70 -3.85 -8.35 12.04
N ASN A 71 -2.82 -8.63 12.83
CA ASN A 71 -2.49 -10.01 13.21
C ASN A 71 -3.66 -10.70 13.93
N ALA A 72 -4.31 -10.01 14.87
CA ALA A 72 -5.49 -10.55 15.56
C ALA A 72 -6.65 -10.82 14.59
N TRP A 73 -6.90 -9.90 13.66
CA TRP A 73 -7.93 -10.06 12.64
C TRP A 73 -7.63 -11.25 11.71
N LEU A 74 -6.40 -11.36 11.20
CA LEU A 74 -5.98 -12.45 10.33
C LEU A 74 -6.11 -13.82 11.00
N LYS A 75 -5.78 -13.93 12.29
CA LYS A 75 -5.95 -15.18 13.07
C LYS A 75 -7.40 -15.66 13.10
N SER A 76 -8.36 -14.74 13.17
CA SER A 76 -9.80 -15.08 13.25
C SER A 76 -10.48 -15.20 11.88
N HIS A 77 -9.83 -14.77 10.78
CA HIS A 77 -10.42 -14.74 9.43
C HIS A 77 -9.66 -15.59 8.41
N GLY A 78 -8.90 -16.60 8.87
CA GLY A 78 -8.16 -17.49 7.95
C GLY A 78 -7.04 -16.80 7.18
N GLY A 79 -6.46 -15.77 7.77
CA GLY A 79 -5.41 -14.96 7.13
C GLY A 79 -4.03 -15.61 7.13
N TYR A 80 -3.89 -16.78 7.75
CA TYR A 80 -2.67 -17.55 7.80
C TYR A 80 -2.89 -19.01 7.39
N VAL A 81 -1.88 -19.59 6.74
CA VAL A 81 -1.77 -21.03 6.50
C VAL A 81 -0.42 -21.52 7.05
N SER A 82 -0.32 -22.80 7.38
CA SER A 82 0.92 -23.40 7.89
C SER A 82 1.55 -22.61 9.07
N GLY A 83 0.71 -22.09 9.96
CA GLY A 83 1.12 -21.36 11.15
C GLY A 83 1.14 -19.83 10.95
N ASP A 84 2.03 -19.29 10.14
CA ASP A 84 2.19 -17.84 9.96
C ASP A 84 2.37 -17.37 8.50
N LEU A 85 2.24 -18.28 7.54
CA LEU A 85 2.31 -17.90 6.14
C LEU A 85 1.07 -17.07 5.77
N PHE A 86 1.31 -15.81 5.45
CA PHE A 86 0.27 -14.83 5.12
C PHE A 86 -0.50 -15.20 3.85
N VAL A 87 -1.81 -15.27 3.94
CA VAL A 87 -2.71 -15.47 2.80
C VAL A 87 -2.97 -14.13 2.13
N TRP A 88 -2.39 -13.90 0.96
CA TRP A 88 -2.45 -12.61 0.26
C TRP A 88 -3.87 -12.10 0.03
N SER A 89 -4.80 -12.98 -0.33
CA SER A 89 -6.20 -12.62 -0.58
C SER A 89 -7.02 -12.41 0.69
N ALA A 90 -6.51 -12.73 1.87
CA ALA A 90 -7.27 -12.61 3.12
C ALA A 90 -7.74 -11.17 3.38
N ILE A 91 -6.95 -10.18 2.99
CA ILE A 91 -7.28 -8.76 3.17
C ILE A 91 -8.14 -8.14 2.05
N ASN A 92 -8.63 -8.97 1.11
CA ASN A 92 -9.53 -8.47 0.06
C ASN A 92 -10.81 -7.85 0.65
N SER A 93 -11.38 -8.47 1.68
CA SER A 93 -12.55 -7.94 2.39
C SER A 93 -12.29 -6.62 3.13
N LEU A 94 -11.01 -6.27 3.33
CA LEU A 94 -10.57 -5.00 3.91
C LEU A 94 -10.25 -3.95 2.85
N GLY A 95 -10.65 -4.15 1.59
CA GLY A 95 -10.51 -3.17 0.52
C GLY A 95 -9.17 -3.17 -0.22
N LEU A 96 -8.28 -4.12 0.04
CA LEU A 96 -7.07 -4.38 -0.74
C LEU A 96 -7.21 -5.69 -1.50
N ASN A 97 -7.61 -5.61 -2.78
CA ASN A 97 -7.83 -6.79 -3.61
C ASN A 97 -6.54 -7.28 -4.26
N PHE A 98 -6.09 -8.48 -3.89
CA PHE A 98 -4.88 -9.07 -4.42
C PHE A 98 -4.99 -9.36 -5.92
N GLN A 99 -4.04 -8.85 -6.69
CA GLN A 99 -3.98 -8.97 -8.16
C GLN A 99 -2.96 -10.01 -8.62
N GLY A 100 -2.18 -10.58 -7.71
CA GLY A 100 -1.09 -11.50 -8.03
C GLY A 100 0.29 -10.91 -7.72
N LYS A 101 1.31 -11.65 -8.15
CA LYS A 101 2.71 -11.24 -8.06
C LYS A 101 3.20 -10.82 -9.45
N PHE A 102 3.99 -9.74 -9.51
CA PHE A 102 4.41 -9.10 -10.75
C PHE A 102 5.92 -8.95 -10.83
N ALA A 103 6.43 -8.86 -12.07
CA ALA A 103 7.84 -8.63 -12.38
C ALA A 103 8.34 -7.26 -11.88
N ASN A 104 9.64 -7.15 -11.58
CA ASN A 104 10.24 -5.90 -11.10
C ASN A 104 10.06 -4.74 -12.09
N SER A 105 10.08 -5.01 -13.40
CA SER A 105 9.86 -4.02 -14.45
C SER A 105 8.47 -3.34 -14.39
N GLN A 106 7.50 -3.96 -13.71
CA GLN A 106 6.13 -3.44 -13.58
C GLN A 106 5.90 -2.61 -12.33
N ILE A 107 6.83 -2.60 -11.35
CA ILE A 107 6.65 -1.94 -10.06
C ILE A 107 6.28 -0.46 -10.23
N LYS A 108 7.07 0.30 -11.01
CA LYS A 108 6.85 1.74 -11.22
C LYS A 108 5.48 2.01 -11.83
N ALA A 109 5.13 1.28 -12.89
CA ALA A 109 3.83 1.43 -13.55
C ALA A 109 2.65 1.08 -12.63
N LYS A 110 2.81 0.09 -11.74
CA LYS A 110 1.78 -0.24 -10.75
C LYS A 110 1.63 0.86 -9.70
N LEU A 111 2.74 1.45 -9.23
CA LEU A 111 2.71 2.59 -8.31
C LEU A 111 2.03 3.81 -8.96
N ASP A 112 2.36 4.13 -10.22
CA ASP A 112 1.75 5.24 -10.97
C ASP A 112 0.24 5.06 -11.18
N GLN A 113 -0.20 3.81 -11.34
CA GLN A 113 -1.62 3.45 -11.43
C GLN A 113 -2.34 3.46 -10.08
N GLY A 114 -1.62 3.76 -8.98
CA GLY A 114 -2.19 3.82 -7.64
C GLY A 114 -2.42 2.47 -6.98
N TYR A 115 -1.80 1.40 -7.46
CA TYR A 115 -1.79 0.11 -6.75
C TYR A 115 -0.92 0.19 -5.50
N VAL A 116 -1.23 -0.66 -4.53
CA VAL A 116 -0.32 -0.99 -3.42
C VAL A 116 0.63 -2.08 -3.90
N VAL A 117 1.92 -1.89 -3.66
CA VAL A 117 2.97 -2.84 -4.04
C VAL A 117 3.78 -3.22 -2.80
N ILE A 118 3.87 -4.51 -2.51
CA ILE A 118 4.71 -5.06 -1.44
C ILE A 118 5.81 -5.88 -2.10
N CYS A 119 7.05 -5.42 -1.96
CA CYS A 119 8.22 -6.02 -2.60
C CYS A 119 8.91 -7.03 -1.69
N ASN A 120 9.42 -8.11 -2.30
CA ASN A 120 10.29 -9.06 -1.64
C ASN A 120 11.75 -8.66 -1.85
N VAL A 121 12.54 -8.63 -0.78
CA VAL A 121 13.95 -8.22 -0.77
C VAL A 121 14.80 -9.22 0.03
N HIS A 122 16.10 -8.98 0.17
CA HIS A 122 17.03 -9.82 0.93
C HIS A 122 16.97 -11.30 0.49
N ASN A 123 17.07 -11.54 -0.82
CA ASN A 123 17.05 -12.88 -1.42
C ASN A 123 15.83 -13.73 -1.01
N GLY A 124 14.68 -13.09 -0.79
CA GLY A 124 13.44 -13.78 -0.42
C GLY A 124 13.09 -13.72 1.07
N GLY A 125 13.99 -13.25 1.91
CA GLY A 125 13.85 -13.29 3.36
C GLY A 125 13.09 -12.11 3.98
N HIS A 126 12.70 -11.10 3.19
CA HIS A 126 12.09 -9.90 3.77
C HIS A 126 11.09 -9.22 2.84
N TRP A 127 10.09 -8.55 3.42
CA TRP A 127 9.03 -7.86 2.69
C TRP A 127 8.92 -6.41 3.13
N VAL A 128 8.75 -5.50 2.15
CA VAL A 128 8.68 -4.05 2.36
C VAL A 128 7.54 -3.43 1.57
N LEU A 129 6.92 -2.37 2.08
CA LEU A 129 5.89 -1.62 1.37
C LEU A 129 6.53 -0.55 0.49
N ALA A 130 6.37 -0.67 -0.83
CA ALA A 130 6.76 0.37 -1.78
C ALA A 130 5.73 1.51 -1.81
N TYR A 131 6.21 2.77 -1.81
CA TYR A 131 5.33 3.95 -1.86
C TYR A 131 5.69 4.95 -2.96
N GLY A 132 6.77 4.73 -3.68
CA GLY A 132 7.22 5.59 -4.75
C GLY A 132 8.53 5.10 -5.35
N TYR A 133 9.15 5.92 -6.18
CA TYR A 133 10.46 5.64 -6.74
C TYR A 133 11.20 6.92 -7.12
N ASN A 134 12.53 6.83 -7.21
CA ASN A 134 13.39 7.88 -7.75
C ASN A 134 14.45 7.20 -8.64
N GLY A 135 14.37 7.41 -9.95
CA GLY A 135 15.15 6.63 -10.91
C GLY A 135 14.89 5.14 -10.73
N ASP A 136 15.92 4.34 -10.53
CA ASP A 136 15.80 2.89 -10.29
C ASP A 136 15.67 2.49 -8.83
N ASN A 137 15.67 3.46 -7.92
CA ASN A 137 15.44 3.21 -6.51
C ASN A 137 13.94 3.21 -6.20
N ILE A 138 13.44 2.11 -5.70
CA ILE A 138 12.08 1.99 -5.17
C ILE A 138 12.10 2.45 -3.73
N LEU A 139 11.32 3.48 -3.42
CA LEU A 139 11.18 4.05 -2.08
C LEU A 139 10.25 3.19 -1.24
N VAL A 140 10.66 2.84 -0.03
CA VAL A 140 9.95 1.86 0.79
C VAL A 140 9.80 2.30 2.25
N ASN A 141 8.71 1.82 2.86
CA ASN A 141 8.61 1.68 4.30
C ASN A 141 9.04 0.25 4.66
N ASP A 142 10.19 0.15 5.31
CA ASP A 142 10.77 -1.13 5.71
C ASP A 142 10.46 -1.44 7.19
N PRO A 143 9.68 -2.52 7.46
CA PRO A 143 9.30 -2.85 8.83
C PRO A 143 10.44 -3.42 9.67
N GLY A 144 11.48 -3.97 9.05
CA GLY A 144 12.60 -4.63 9.75
C GLY A 144 13.83 -3.75 9.88
N TYR A 145 14.18 -3.03 8.82
CA TYR A 145 15.45 -2.30 8.73
C TYR A 145 15.22 -0.79 8.61
N SER A 146 16.31 0.00 8.76
CA SER A 146 16.27 1.45 8.54
C SER A 146 16.41 1.85 7.07
N THR A 147 16.40 0.88 6.15
CA THR A 147 16.49 1.08 4.71
C THR A 147 15.25 1.82 4.20
N THR A 148 15.46 2.84 3.39
CA THR A 148 14.39 3.68 2.82
C THR A 148 14.19 3.47 1.32
N SER A 149 15.09 2.74 0.65
CA SER A 149 14.97 2.38 -0.76
C SER A 149 15.76 1.13 -1.11
N TYR A 150 15.30 0.44 -2.15
CA TYR A 150 16.00 -0.68 -2.79
C TYR A 150 16.06 -0.45 -4.30
N THR A 151 17.18 -0.80 -4.92
CA THR A 151 17.27 -0.83 -6.39
C THR A 151 16.43 -2.00 -6.94
N LEU A 152 16.02 -1.92 -8.20
CA LEU A 152 15.29 -3.03 -8.84
C LEU A 152 16.06 -4.36 -8.78
N SER A 153 17.40 -4.33 -8.81
CA SER A 153 18.26 -5.51 -8.71
C SER A 153 18.31 -6.15 -7.31
N GLN A 154 17.96 -5.40 -6.27
CA GLN A 154 17.88 -5.90 -4.89
C GLN A 154 16.51 -6.49 -4.55
N ILE A 155 15.52 -6.27 -5.42
CA ILE A 155 14.17 -6.81 -5.30
C ILE A 155 14.13 -8.18 -6.00
N VAL A 156 13.52 -9.17 -5.35
CA VAL A 156 13.40 -10.53 -5.90
C VAL A 156 12.45 -10.52 -7.09
N GLU A 157 12.96 -11.00 -8.25
CA GLU A 157 12.19 -10.97 -9.49
C GLU A 157 10.87 -11.74 -9.40
N GLY A 158 9.80 -11.12 -9.85
CA GLY A 158 8.48 -11.74 -9.91
C GLY A 158 7.82 -11.99 -8.54
N GLN A 159 8.37 -11.46 -7.44
CA GLN A 159 7.84 -11.67 -6.09
C GLN A 159 7.18 -10.41 -5.50
N ASN A 160 6.72 -9.48 -6.35
CA ASN A 160 6.08 -8.25 -5.90
C ASN A 160 4.57 -8.44 -5.81
N GLY A 161 4.02 -8.52 -4.60
CA GLY A 161 2.59 -8.62 -4.38
C GLY A 161 1.89 -7.27 -4.65
N VAL A 162 0.86 -7.30 -5.47
CA VAL A 162 0.14 -6.10 -5.91
C VAL A 162 -1.31 -6.17 -5.50
N TYR A 163 -1.84 -5.07 -4.96
CA TYR A 163 -3.24 -4.93 -4.61
C TYR A 163 -3.86 -3.72 -5.32
N SER A 164 -5.04 -3.92 -5.90
CA SER A 164 -5.91 -2.79 -6.23
C SER A 164 -6.62 -2.33 -4.97
N VAL A 165 -6.81 -1.01 -4.86
CA VAL A 165 -7.55 -0.42 -3.74
C VAL A 165 -9.00 -0.29 -4.16
N THR A 166 -9.90 -0.96 -3.45
CA THR A 166 -11.33 -0.67 -3.60
C THR A 166 -11.54 0.74 -3.07
N SER A 167 -11.92 1.68 -3.93
CA SER A 167 -12.32 2.98 -3.45
C SER A 167 -13.47 2.77 -2.47
N SER A 168 -13.22 3.01 -1.17
CA SER A 168 -14.33 3.31 -0.28
C SER A 168 -15.19 4.35 -0.98
N PRO A 169 -16.52 4.26 -1.00
CA PRO A 169 -17.36 5.29 -1.61
C PRO A 169 -16.92 6.61 -0.96
N ARG A 170 -16.19 7.40 -1.74
CA ARG A 170 -15.71 8.70 -1.26
C ARG A 170 -16.93 9.45 -0.83
N ASN A 171 -16.98 9.88 0.42
CA ASN A 171 -18.04 10.72 0.92
C ASN A 171 -18.19 11.88 -0.09
N PRO A 172 -19.30 11.96 -0.86
CA PRO A 172 -19.48 12.98 -1.89
C PRO A 172 -19.40 14.41 -1.33
N PHE A 173 -19.57 14.57 -0.02
CA PHE A 173 -19.42 15.85 0.70
C PHE A 173 -17.99 16.37 0.79
N SER A 174 -16.96 15.53 0.66
CA SER A 174 -15.55 15.96 0.63
C SER A 174 -15.21 16.72 -0.66
N PHE A 175 -15.76 16.29 -1.79
CA PHE A 175 -15.51 16.94 -3.08
C PHE A 175 -16.26 18.29 -3.20
N ALA A 176 -17.48 18.36 -2.65
CA ALA A 176 -18.27 19.57 -2.65
C ALA A 176 -17.64 20.67 -1.78
N LYS A 177 -17.03 20.34 -0.65
CA LYS A 177 -16.32 21.29 0.21
C LYS A 177 -15.08 21.89 -0.47
N THR A 178 -14.31 21.09 -1.20
CA THR A 178 -13.12 21.58 -1.92
C THR A 178 -13.50 22.48 -3.08
N LEU A 179 -14.54 22.14 -3.84
CA LEU A 179 -15.06 23.00 -4.92
C LEU A 179 -15.65 24.31 -4.40
N ALA A 180 -16.40 24.27 -3.31
CA ALA A 180 -16.96 25.48 -2.69
C ALA A 180 -15.87 26.41 -2.16
N TYR A 181 -14.78 25.87 -1.60
CA TYR A 181 -13.64 26.67 -1.16
C TYR A 181 -12.93 27.39 -2.32
N LEU A 182 -12.75 26.68 -3.45
CA LEU A 182 -12.11 27.25 -4.66
C LEU A 182 -13.00 28.26 -5.40
N GLN A 183 -14.32 28.20 -5.25
CA GLN A 183 -15.26 29.19 -5.83
C GLN A 183 -15.39 30.47 -5.00
N ASN A 184 -15.12 30.44 -3.70
CA ASN A 184 -15.21 31.59 -2.80
C ASN A 184 -13.88 32.34 -2.63
N SER A 185 -12.82 31.95 -3.32
CA SER A 185 -11.48 32.56 -3.30
C SER A 185 -11.18 33.43 -4.54
N LYS A 186 -12.24 33.92 -5.24
CA LYS A 186 -12.11 34.89 -6.34
C LYS A 186 -12.69 36.23 -5.96
#